data_ac1b754b0c6be5bdaa44fecf45daee75
#
_entry.id   ac1b754b0c6be5bdaa44fecf45daee75
#
_cell.length_a   1.000
_cell.length_b   1.000
_cell.length_c   1.000
_cell.angle_alpha   90.00
_cell.angle_beta   90.00
_cell.angle_gamma   90.00
#
_symmetry.space_group_name_H-M   'P 1'
#
loop_
_entity.id
_entity.type
_entity.pdbx_description
1 polymer ?
#
loop_
_entity_poly.entity_id
_entity_poly.type
_entity_poly.pdbx_seq_one_letter_code
_entity_poly.pdbx_strand_id
1 'polypeptide(L)'
;SHEIQTPLAIGRNRLEMLMEDETLTEHQLNELIKTHQTLENLTRMNRSLLLLCKIENGQFADTRSVCLNDILTHYLDDYKEVYAYRNITVTVTTDSSFCVEMNDSLVSVLVTNLLKNSFVHNIDGGFIYIKITANTFEISNTGEKPLDRERIFERFYQGQKKEGSTGLGLALVDSICKANHLKIDYTYVENRHIFTISKQNSE
;
A
#
# COMPACT_ATOMS: atom_id res chain seq x y z
N SER A 1 -17.17 -11.00 9.54
CA SER A 1 -16.44 -9.84 9.01
C SER A 1 -17.27 -8.58 8.96
N HIS A 2 -18.54 -8.60 8.54
CA HIS A 2 -19.48 -7.48 8.70
C HIS A 2 -19.74 -7.15 10.18
N GLU A 3 -19.71 -8.15 11.04
CA GLU A 3 -19.89 -8.04 12.49
C GLU A 3 -18.85 -7.14 13.19
N ILE A 4 -17.63 -7.04 12.64
CA ILE A 4 -16.58 -6.15 13.16
C ILE A 4 -16.64 -4.78 12.48
N GLN A 5 -16.96 -4.72 11.19
CA GLN A 5 -17.01 -3.46 10.45
C GLN A 5 -18.12 -2.52 10.95
N THR A 6 -19.29 -3.09 11.28
CA THR A 6 -20.45 -2.33 11.76
C THR A 6 -20.17 -1.58 13.08
N PRO A 7 -19.71 -2.23 14.17
CA PRO A 7 -19.42 -1.52 15.42
C PRO A 7 -18.29 -0.49 15.27
N LEU A 8 -17.28 -0.75 14.43
CA LEU A 8 -16.22 0.23 14.14
C LEU A 8 -16.77 1.47 13.43
N ALA A 9 -17.66 1.29 12.45
CA ALA A 9 -18.30 2.40 11.75
C ALA A 9 -19.20 3.22 12.70
N ILE A 10 -19.98 2.56 13.56
CA ILE A 10 -20.81 3.24 14.56
C ILE A 10 -19.94 4.03 15.53
N GLY A 11 -18.87 3.43 16.06
CA GLY A 11 -17.95 4.11 16.98
C GLY A 11 -17.31 5.35 16.35
N ARG A 12 -16.87 5.24 15.09
CA ARG A 12 -16.30 6.36 14.34
C ARG A 12 -17.32 7.50 14.16
N ASN A 13 -18.52 7.19 13.68
CA ASN A 13 -19.55 8.22 13.47
C ASN A 13 -19.93 8.92 14.77
N ARG A 14 -19.98 8.21 15.92
CA ARG A 14 -20.24 8.83 17.23
C ARG A 14 -19.12 9.77 17.64
N LEU A 15 -17.85 9.43 17.38
CA LEU A 15 -16.72 10.33 17.64
C LEU A 15 -16.77 11.56 16.75
N GLU A 16 -17.11 11.42 15.46
CA GLU A 16 -17.27 12.53 14.51
C GLU A 16 -18.34 13.51 15.03
N MET A 17 -19.50 13.01 15.46
CA MET A 17 -20.57 13.83 16.07
C MET A 17 -20.11 14.54 17.36
N LEU A 18 -19.34 13.87 18.22
CA LEU A 18 -18.83 14.49 19.45
C LEU A 18 -17.78 15.59 19.15
N MET A 19 -16.98 15.44 18.10
CA MET A 19 -15.97 16.44 17.70
C MET A 19 -16.60 17.73 17.14
N GLU A 20 -17.89 17.71 16.76
CA GLU A 20 -18.63 18.90 16.31
C GLU A 20 -19.10 19.78 17.50
N ASP A 21 -18.97 19.31 18.74
CA ASP A 21 -19.39 20.08 19.93
C ASP A 21 -18.42 21.23 20.22
N GLU A 22 -18.88 22.46 20.01
CA GLU A 22 -18.12 23.71 20.24
C GLU A 22 -17.76 23.94 21.72
N THR A 23 -18.34 23.18 22.66
CA THR A 23 -18.07 23.32 24.11
C THR A 23 -16.87 22.51 24.56
N LEU A 24 -16.27 21.69 23.69
CA LEU A 24 -15.10 20.88 24.02
C LEU A 24 -13.88 21.75 24.32
N THR A 25 -13.15 21.36 25.35
CA THR A 25 -11.81 21.92 25.58
C THR A 25 -10.85 21.39 24.52
N GLU A 26 -9.79 22.13 24.24
CA GLU A 26 -8.72 21.72 23.31
C GLU A 26 -8.16 20.33 23.67
N HIS A 27 -7.98 20.05 24.96
CA HIS A 27 -7.53 18.74 25.43
C HIS A 27 -8.52 17.62 25.08
N GLN A 28 -9.81 17.83 25.32
CA GLN A 28 -10.85 16.84 24.98
C GLN A 28 -10.94 16.59 23.49
N LEU A 29 -10.89 17.65 22.68
CA LEU A 29 -10.90 17.53 21.22
C LEU A 29 -9.67 16.73 20.72
N ASN A 30 -8.47 17.00 21.24
CA ASN A 30 -7.28 16.26 20.88
C ASN A 30 -7.36 14.76 21.23
N GLU A 31 -7.94 14.40 22.38
CA GLU A 31 -8.14 13.00 22.76
C GLU A 31 -9.19 12.30 21.88
N LEU A 32 -10.26 13.00 21.48
CA LEU A 32 -11.23 12.48 20.50
C LEU A 32 -10.60 12.24 19.13
N ILE A 33 -9.76 13.17 18.63
CA ILE A 33 -9.03 13.04 17.38
C ILE A 33 -8.11 11.81 17.41
N LYS A 34 -7.34 11.60 18.46
CA LYS A 34 -6.47 10.42 18.63
C LYS A 34 -7.28 9.12 18.64
N THR A 35 -8.42 9.13 19.31
CA THR A 35 -9.31 7.97 19.39
C THR A 35 -9.91 7.66 18.02
N HIS A 36 -10.35 8.69 17.29
CA HIS A 36 -10.85 8.55 15.93
C HIS A 36 -9.78 7.96 14.99
N GLN A 37 -8.54 8.49 15.02
CA GLN A 37 -7.41 7.94 14.26
C GLN A 37 -7.13 6.47 14.59
N THR A 38 -7.25 6.09 15.86
CA THR A 38 -7.09 4.69 16.30
C THR A 38 -8.16 3.79 15.70
N LEU A 39 -9.43 4.22 15.69
CA LEU A 39 -10.54 3.46 15.07
C LEU A 39 -10.38 3.37 13.55
N GLU A 40 -9.91 4.42 12.88
CA GLU A 40 -9.61 4.37 11.46
C GLU A 40 -8.48 3.37 11.15
N ASN A 41 -7.43 3.34 11.96
CA ASN A 41 -6.35 2.37 11.83
C ASN A 41 -6.85 0.93 11.99
N LEU A 42 -7.68 0.67 13.02
CA LEU A 42 -8.30 -0.64 13.24
C LEU A 42 -9.19 -1.04 12.05
N THR A 43 -9.97 -0.11 11.51
CA THR A 43 -10.82 -0.35 10.33
C THR A 43 -9.98 -0.73 9.11
N ARG A 44 -8.87 -0.02 8.87
CA ARG A 44 -7.94 -0.34 7.76
C ARG A 44 -7.28 -1.70 7.96
N MET A 45 -6.80 -1.99 9.18
CA MET A 45 -6.20 -3.30 9.51
C MET A 45 -7.19 -4.44 9.27
N ASN A 46 -8.42 -4.30 9.77
CA ASN A 46 -9.46 -5.31 9.58
C ASN A 46 -9.76 -5.55 8.09
N ARG A 47 -9.91 -4.49 7.29
CA ARG A 47 -10.11 -4.62 5.83
C ARG A 47 -8.95 -5.33 5.15
N SER A 48 -7.71 -4.99 5.51
CA SER A 48 -6.50 -5.62 4.94
C SER A 48 -6.41 -7.10 5.31
N LEU A 49 -6.71 -7.47 6.56
CA LEU A 49 -6.72 -8.87 7.01
C LEU A 49 -7.80 -9.68 6.29
N LEU A 50 -9.00 -9.12 6.13
CA LEU A 50 -10.07 -9.77 5.38
C LEU A 50 -9.70 -9.99 3.91
N LEU A 51 -9.02 -9.01 3.30
CA LEU A 51 -8.54 -9.12 1.93
C LEU A 51 -7.47 -10.21 1.82
N LEU A 52 -6.50 -10.27 2.75
CA LEU A 52 -5.52 -11.35 2.82
C LEU A 52 -6.19 -12.72 2.90
N CYS A 53 -7.16 -12.90 3.81
CA CYS A 53 -7.90 -14.14 3.91
C CYS A 53 -8.63 -14.51 2.61
N LYS A 54 -9.21 -13.53 1.90
CA LYS A 54 -9.88 -13.78 0.61
C LYS A 54 -8.90 -14.21 -0.48
N ILE A 55 -7.72 -13.59 -0.54
CA ILE A 55 -6.66 -13.94 -1.49
C ILE A 55 -6.18 -15.37 -1.22
N GLU A 56 -5.85 -15.69 0.03
CA GLU A 56 -5.36 -17.01 0.44
C GLU A 56 -6.37 -18.13 0.22
N ASN A 57 -7.67 -17.82 0.28
CA ASN A 57 -8.75 -18.76 0.00
C ASN A 57 -9.18 -18.80 -1.49
N GLY A 58 -8.45 -18.12 -2.39
CA GLY A 58 -8.73 -18.15 -3.82
C GLY A 58 -10.08 -17.53 -4.22
N GLN A 59 -10.60 -16.54 -3.46
CA GLN A 59 -11.92 -15.96 -3.69
C GLN A 59 -11.96 -14.90 -4.81
N PHE A 60 -10.95 -14.85 -5.67
CA PHE A 60 -10.85 -13.93 -6.80
C PHE A 60 -10.78 -14.72 -8.12
N ALA A 61 -11.92 -15.30 -8.51
CA ALA A 61 -12.01 -16.16 -9.69
C ALA A 61 -12.08 -15.40 -11.03
N ASP A 62 -12.60 -14.18 -11.02
CA ASP A 62 -12.75 -13.37 -12.24
C ASP A 62 -11.40 -12.74 -12.61
N THR A 63 -10.70 -13.37 -13.55
CA THR A 63 -9.42 -12.90 -14.07
C THR A 63 -9.57 -12.39 -15.50
N ARG A 64 -8.83 -11.37 -15.84
CA ARG A 64 -8.67 -10.86 -17.20
C ARG A 64 -7.25 -10.34 -17.41
N SER A 65 -6.89 -10.10 -18.66
CA SER A 65 -5.60 -9.46 -18.97
C SER A 65 -5.62 -8.01 -18.52
N VAL A 66 -4.79 -7.66 -17.55
CA VAL A 66 -4.67 -6.30 -17.00
C VAL A 66 -3.22 -5.87 -17.04
N CYS A 67 -2.98 -4.66 -17.54
CA CYS A 67 -1.63 -4.10 -17.59
C CYS A 67 -1.38 -3.18 -16.37
N LEU A 68 -0.30 -3.42 -15.64
CA LEU A 68 0.08 -2.60 -14.48
C LEU A 68 0.35 -1.15 -14.86
N ASN A 69 0.79 -0.91 -16.09
CA ASN A 69 1.01 0.43 -16.65
C ASN A 69 -0.24 1.29 -16.58
N ASP A 70 -1.41 0.74 -16.95
CA ASP A 70 -2.67 1.48 -17.00
C ASP A 70 -3.13 1.85 -15.59
N ILE A 71 -3.01 0.89 -14.66
CA ILE A 71 -3.32 1.09 -13.25
C ILE A 71 -2.37 2.12 -12.61
N LEU A 72 -1.07 2.02 -12.91
CA LEU A 72 -0.09 3.01 -12.44
C LEU A 72 -0.46 4.42 -12.91
N THR A 73 -0.74 4.60 -14.21
CA THR A 73 -1.08 5.89 -14.78
C THR A 73 -2.33 6.49 -14.13
N HIS A 74 -3.32 5.64 -13.83
CA HIS A 74 -4.56 6.06 -13.19
C HIS A 74 -4.35 6.64 -11.78
N TYR A 75 -3.46 6.04 -10.98
CA TYR A 75 -3.29 6.44 -9.57
C TYR A 75 -2.10 7.38 -9.33
N LEU A 76 -1.11 7.41 -10.22
CA LEU A 76 0.16 8.11 -9.95
C LEU A 76 -0.02 9.60 -9.71
N ASP A 77 -0.88 10.25 -10.48
CA ASP A 77 -1.08 11.71 -10.38
C ASP A 77 -1.80 12.07 -9.08
N ASP A 78 -2.75 11.27 -8.62
CA ASP A 78 -3.39 11.43 -7.31
C ASP A 78 -2.36 11.37 -6.17
N TYR A 79 -1.44 10.40 -6.23
CA TYR A 79 -0.38 10.28 -5.22
C TYR A 79 0.60 11.46 -5.28
N LYS A 80 0.97 11.94 -6.47
CA LYS A 80 1.81 13.13 -6.61
C LYS A 80 1.15 14.37 -6.00
N GLU A 81 -0.16 14.55 -6.20
CA GLU A 81 -0.92 15.65 -5.64
C GLU A 81 -0.97 15.57 -4.11
N VAL A 82 -1.38 14.42 -3.56
CA VAL A 82 -1.48 14.19 -2.11
C VAL A 82 -0.14 14.42 -1.39
N TYR A 83 0.97 14.03 -2.02
CA TYR A 83 2.32 14.14 -1.42
C TYR A 83 3.14 15.31 -2.00
N ALA A 84 2.52 16.27 -2.68
CA ALA A 84 3.21 17.41 -3.30
C ALA A 84 4.06 18.22 -2.30
N TYR A 85 3.58 18.34 -1.04
CA TYR A 85 4.27 19.06 0.04
C TYR A 85 5.64 18.45 0.40
N ARG A 86 5.92 17.19 0.02
CA ARG A 86 7.18 16.51 0.29
C ARG A 86 8.24 16.74 -0.79
N ASN A 87 7.92 17.41 -1.89
CA ASN A 87 8.82 17.69 -3.01
C ASN A 87 9.53 16.44 -3.57
N ILE A 88 8.83 15.30 -3.66
CA ILE A 88 9.37 14.04 -4.18
C ILE A 88 9.35 14.08 -5.70
N THR A 89 10.51 13.83 -6.33
CA THR A 89 10.62 13.74 -7.79
C THR A 89 10.28 12.32 -8.25
N VAL A 90 9.35 12.19 -9.19
CA VAL A 90 8.94 10.88 -9.73
C VAL A 90 9.33 10.75 -11.19
N THR A 91 10.05 9.69 -11.52
CA THR A 91 10.45 9.35 -12.90
C THR A 91 9.88 7.98 -13.25
N VAL A 92 9.23 7.88 -14.40
CA VAL A 92 8.68 6.63 -14.95
C VAL A 92 9.36 6.34 -16.29
N THR A 93 9.91 5.14 -16.44
CA THR A 93 10.44 4.62 -17.70
C THR A 93 9.69 3.35 -18.08
N THR A 94 9.19 3.29 -19.30
CA THR A 94 8.40 2.17 -19.80
C THR A 94 9.01 1.70 -21.12
N ASP A 95 9.56 0.49 -21.11
CA ASP A 95 10.09 -0.15 -22.32
C ASP A 95 9.00 -0.92 -23.06
N SER A 96 8.05 -1.50 -22.30
CA SER A 96 6.87 -2.22 -22.80
C SER A 96 5.83 -2.40 -21.70
N SER A 97 4.64 -2.92 -22.03
CA SER A 97 3.59 -3.15 -21.05
C SER A 97 3.81 -4.43 -20.25
N PHE A 98 3.64 -4.35 -18.93
CA PHE A 98 3.61 -5.50 -18.02
C PHE A 98 2.15 -5.89 -17.77
N CYS A 99 1.66 -6.87 -18.56
CA CYS A 99 0.28 -7.35 -18.45
C CYS A 99 0.25 -8.74 -17.81
N VAL A 100 -0.75 -8.99 -16.99
CA VAL A 100 -0.95 -10.24 -16.23
C VAL A 100 -2.42 -10.66 -16.28
N GLU A 101 -2.67 -11.96 -16.20
CA GLU A 101 -4.01 -12.51 -16.00
C GLU A 101 -4.35 -12.46 -14.51
N MET A 102 -5.15 -11.49 -14.11
CA MET A 102 -5.47 -11.24 -12.70
C MET A 102 -6.81 -10.51 -12.55
N ASN A 103 -7.39 -10.58 -11.37
CA ASN A 103 -8.53 -9.74 -11.01
C ASN A 103 -8.11 -8.27 -10.89
N ASP A 104 -8.85 -7.35 -11.51
CA ASP A 104 -8.54 -5.92 -11.54
C ASP A 104 -8.37 -5.28 -10.17
N SER A 105 -9.22 -5.70 -9.22
CA SER A 105 -9.14 -5.17 -7.85
C SER A 105 -7.83 -5.54 -7.19
N LEU A 106 -7.29 -6.75 -7.48
CA LEU A 106 -6.00 -7.18 -6.95
C LEU A 106 -4.84 -6.42 -7.59
N VAL A 107 -4.89 -6.15 -8.90
CA VAL A 107 -3.87 -5.32 -9.55
C VAL A 107 -3.86 -3.90 -8.98
N SER A 108 -5.04 -3.32 -8.77
CA SER A 108 -5.17 -1.99 -8.14
C SER A 108 -4.59 -1.98 -6.72
N VAL A 109 -4.90 -2.99 -5.90
CA VAL A 109 -4.35 -3.14 -4.54
C VAL A 109 -2.83 -3.28 -4.57
N LEU A 110 -2.29 -4.08 -5.49
CA LEU A 110 -0.87 -4.31 -5.65
C LEU A 110 -0.13 -3.00 -5.99
N VAL A 111 -0.56 -2.30 -7.03
CA VAL A 111 0.08 -1.05 -7.49
C VAL A 111 -0.05 0.05 -6.43
N THR A 112 -1.24 0.24 -5.85
CA THR A 112 -1.46 1.31 -4.86
C THR A 112 -0.71 1.08 -3.56
N ASN A 113 -0.52 -0.18 -3.10
CA ASN A 113 0.32 -0.46 -1.92
C ASN A 113 1.79 -0.15 -2.19
N LEU A 114 2.33 -0.47 -3.37
CA LEU A 114 3.70 -0.13 -3.73
C LEU A 114 3.89 1.38 -3.89
N LEU A 115 2.96 2.07 -4.57
CA LEU A 115 2.96 3.53 -4.68
C LEU A 115 2.94 4.19 -3.30
N LYS A 116 1.95 3.83 -2.47
CA LYS A 116 1.84 4.37 -1.11
C LYS A 116 3.12 4.15 -0.32
N ASN A 117 3.69 2.95 -0.39
CA ASN A 117 4.93 2.61 0.30
C ASN A 117 6.07 3.53 -0.14
N SER A 118 6.24 3.74 -1.45
CA SER A 118 7.31 4.56 -2.02
C SER A 118 7.18 6.06 -1.69
N PHE A 119 5.96 6.58 -1.53
CA PHE A 119 5.74 7.96 -1.09
C PHE A 119 5.88 8.11 0.43
N VAL A 120 5.21 7.26 1.22
CA VAL A 120 5.19 7.35 2.70
C VAL A 120 6.57 7.13 3.30
N HIS A 121 7.32 6.14 2.80
CA HIS A 121 8.64 5.78 3.31
C HIS A 121 9.81 6.46 2.60
N ASN A 122 9.53 7.46 1.76
CA ASN A 122 10.56 8.32 1.17
C ASN A 122 11.09 9.35 2.17
N ILE A 123 12.15 10.04 1.78
CA ILE A 123 12.62 11.28 2.42
C ILE A 123 12.04 12.49 1.67
N ASP A 124 11.95 13.64 2.34
CA ASP A 124 11.53 14.88 1.69
C ASP A 124 12.59 15.35 0.69
N GLY A 125 12.15 15.78 -0.50
CA GLY A 125 13.05 16.07 -1.62
C GLY A 125 13.69 14.83 -2.27
N GLY A 126 13.26 13.63 -1.89
CA GLY A 126 13.77 12.36 -2.44
C GLY A 126 13.23 12.05 -3.83
N PHE A 127 13.49 10.81 -4.28
CA PHE A 127 13.16 10.34 -5.62
C PHE A 127 12.34 9.06 -5.57
N ILE A 128 11.45 8.89 -6.55
CA ILE A 128 10.81 7.62 -6.89
C ILE A 128 11.14 7.33 -8.34
N TYR A 129 11.68 6.12 -8.61
CA TYR A 129 11.90 5.62 -9.95
C TYR A 129 11.02 4.41 -10.17
N ILE A 130 10.29 4.40 -11.28
CA ILE A 130 9.46 3.29 -11.71
C ILE A 130 9.96 2.85 -13.08
N LYS A 131 10.29 1.57 -13.21
CA LYS A 131 10.71 0.97 -14.47
C LYS A 131 9.82 -0.21 -14.81
N ILE A 132 9.28 -0.21 -16.03
CA ILE A 132 8.36 -1.24 -16.50
C ILE A 132 8.91 -1.85 -17.79
N THR A 133 8.99 -3.16 -17.82
CA THR A 133 9.33 -3.98 -18.98
C THR A 133 8.25 -5.02 -19.23
N ALA A 134 8.34 -5.86 -20.26
CA ALA A 134 7.38 -6.95 -20.48
C ALA A 134 7.31 -7.96 -19.33
N ASN A 135 8.42 -8.11 -18.57
CA ASN A 135 8.59 -9.16 -17.57
C ASN A 135 8.77 -8.64 -16.14
N THR A 136 8.99 -7.35 -15.95
CA THR A 136 9.25 -6.75 -14.64
C THR A 136 8.53 -5.43 -14.44
N PHE A 137 8.01 -5.22 -13.23
CA PHE A 137 7.55 -3.94 -12.72
C PHE A 137 8.42 -3.62 -11.49
N GLU A 138 9.24 -2.59 -11.59
CA GLU A 138 10.13 -2.15 -10.54
C GLU A 138 9.72 -0.77 -10.04
N ILE A 139 9.65 -0.60 -8.73
CA ILE A 139 9.48 0.69 -8.07
C ILE A 139 10.55 0.86 -7.01
N SER A 140 11.22 2.00 -7.03
CA SER A 140 12.25 2.31 -6.05
C SER A 140 12.05 3.70 -5.46
N ASN A 141 12.43 3.87 -4.20
CA ASN A 141 12.39 5.14 -3.50
C ASN A 141 13.64 5.36 -2.66
N THR A 142 14.00 6.62 -2.45
CA THR A 142 15.10 7.00 -1.57
C THR A 142 14.80 6.57 -0.14
N GLY A 143 15.80 6.06 0.57
CA GLY A 143 15.70 5.66 1.97
C GLY A 143 17.07 5.62 2.63
N GLU A 144 17.13 5.82 3.94
CA GLU A 144 18.40 5.97 4.67
C GLU A 144 19.02 4.65 5.12
N LYS A 145 18.21 3.62 5.37
CA LYS A 145 18.67 2.34 5.95
C LYS A 145 17.96 1.16 5.31
N PRO A 146 18.66 0.04 5.08
CA PRO A 146 18.03 -1.16 4.58
C PRO A 146 16.95 -1.68 5.55
N LEU A 147 15.95 -2.34 5.00
CA LEU A 147 14.95 -3.08 5.76
C LEU A 147 15.37 -4.54 5.87
N ASP A 148 14.82 -5.24 6.84
CA ASP A 148 15.05 -6.67 7.02
C ASP A 148 14.40 -7.45 5.86
N ARG A 149 15.24 -7.97 4.97
CA ARG A 149 14.81 -8.66 3.74
C ARG A 149 13.98 -9.92 4.02
N GLU A 150 14.25 -10.61 5.13
CA GLU A 150 13.55 -11.84 5.49
C GLU A 150 12.14 -11.53 6.03
N ARG A 151 11.98 -10.39 6.69
CA ARG A 151 10.76 -10.03 7.42
C ARG A 151 9.87 -9.00 6.72
N ILE A 152 10.39 -8.31 5.69
CA ILE A 152 9.69 -7.15 5.09
C ILE A 152 8.30 -7.50 4.54
N PHE A 153 8.05 -8.75 4.18
CA PHE A 153 6.76 -9.25 3.70
C PHE A 153 5.92 -9.93 4.79
N GLU A 154 6.44 -10.02 6.04
CA GLU A 154 5.66 -10.53 7.16
C GLU A 154 4.51 -9.57 7.52
N ARG A 155 3.41 -10.13 7.98
CA ARG A 155 2.27 -9.35 8.49
C ARG A 155 2.69 -8.56 9.72
N PHE A 156 2.24 -7.30 9.78
CA PHE A 156 2.53 -6.35 10.87
C PHE A 156 4.00 -5.93 11.01
N TYR A 157 4.86 -6.35 10.11
CA TYR A 157 6.23 -5.87 10.11
C TYR A 157 6.28 -4.38 9.73
N GLN A 158 6.98 -3.60 10.53
CA GLN A 158 7.23 -2.18 10.33
C GLN A 158 8.70 -1.89 10.65
N GLY A 159 9.53 -1.75 9.64
CA GLY A 159 10.95 -1.41 9.81
C GLY A 159 11.15 -0.03 10.45
N GLN A 160 10.31 0.92 10.08
CA GLN A 160 10.17 2.23 10.72
C GLN A 160 8.68 2.48 10.94
N LYS A 161 8.30 2.72 12.21
CA LYS A 161 6.93 3.09 12.54
C LYS A 161 6.64 4.47 11.97
N LYS A 162 5.71 4.55 11.00
CA LYS A 162 5.10 5.80 10.56
C LYS A 162 3.63 5.80 10.91
N GLU A 163 3.14 6.97 11.29
CA GLU A 163 1.74 7.16 11.65
C GLU A 163 0.83 6.68 10.51
N GLY A 164 -0.19 5.91 10.85
CA GLY A 164 -1.11 5.33 9.88
C GLY A 164 -0.60 4.13 9.08
N SER A 165 0.62 3.64 9.33
CA SER A 165 1.12 2.40 8.75
C SER A 165 0.61 1.19 9.53
N THR A 166 0.05 0.20 8.83
CA THR A 166 -0.49 -1.04 9.45
C THR A 166 0.47 -2.22 9.41
N GLY A 167 1.54 -2.14 8.60
CA GLY A 167 2.44 -3.26 8.36
C GLY A 167 1.82 -4.40 7.55
N LEU A 168 0.71 -4.14 6.85
CA LEU A 168 0.01 -5.15 6.03
C LEU A 168 0.15 -4.92 4.52
N GLY A 169 0.63 -3.74 4.08
CA GLY A 169 0.68 -3.38 2.67
C GLY A 169 1.59 -4.30 1.85
N LEU A 170 2.82 -4.55 2.31
CA LEU A 170 3.76 -5.44 1.62
C LEU A 170 3.37 -6.92 1.76
N ALA A 171 2.76 -7.32 2.86
CA ALA A 171 2.19 -8.66 3.01
C ALA A 171 1.04 -8.90 2.00
N LEU A 172 0.20 -7.88 1.74
CA LEU A 172 -0.81 -7.95 0.67
C LEU A 172 -0.16 -8.11 -0.71
N VAL A 173 0.86 -7.32 -1.01
CA VAL A 173 1.58 -7.42 -2.29
C VAL A 173 2.17 -8.81 -2.49
N ASP A 174 2.83 -9.37 -1.48
CA ASP A 174 3.40 -10.72 -1.51
C ASP A 174 2.33 -11.80 -1.71
N SER A 175 1.22 -11.72 -0.96
CA SER A 175 0.11 -12.68 -1.10
C SER A 175 -0.55 -12.60 -2.48
N ILE A 176 -0.73 -11.40 -3.05
CA ILE A 176 -1.24 -11.22 -4.42
C ILE A 176 -0.28 -11.83 -5.44
N CYS A 177 1.02 -11.55 -5.31
CA CYS A 177 2.03 -12.09 -6.21
C CYS A 177 2.03 -13.63 -6.19
N LYS A 178 2.06 -14.23 -5.01
CA LYS A 178 2.03 -15.70 -4.83
C LYS A 178 0.78 -16.34 -5.43
N ALA A 179 -0.39 -15.74 -5.21
CA ALA A 179 -1.66 -16.25 -5.74
C ALA A 179 -1.79 -16.15 -7.27
N ASN A 180 -0.97 -15.32 -7.92
CA ASN A 180 -1.03 -15.04 -9.37
C ASN A 180 0.28 -15.37 -10.10
N HIS A 181 1.08 -16.29 -9.59
CA HIS A 181 2.34 -16.75 -10.20
C HIS A 181 3.32 -15.63 -10.53
N LEU A 182 3.35 -14.62 -9.68
CA LEU A 182 4.33 -13.55 -9.70
C LEU A 182 5.29 -13.71 -8.52
N LYS A 183 6.45 -13.09 -8.64
CA LYS A 183 7.43 -13.00 -7.56
C LYS A 183 7.65 -11.53 -7.22
N ILE A 184 7.71 -11.22 -5.94
CA ILE A 184 8.20 -9.94 -5.45
C ILE A 184 9.53 -10.12 -4.77
N ASP A 185 10.49 -9.26 -5.12
CA ASP A 185 11.81 -9.19 -4.49
C ASP A 185 12.04 -7.78 -3.93
N TYR A 186 12.85 -7.72 -2.89
CA TYR A 186 13.33 -6.48 -2.29
C TYR A 186 14.84 -6.44 -2.27
N THR A 187 15.40 -5.31 -2.69
CA THR A 187 16.84 -5.01 -2.56
C THR A 187 17.03 -3.58 -2.06
N TYR A 188 18.21 -3.33 -1.47
CA TYR A 188 18.61 -2.00 -1.04
C TYR A 188 20.00 -1.70 -1.58
N VAL A 189 20.09 -0.68 -2.43
CA VAL A 189 21.33 -0.29 -3.10
C VAL A 189 21.38 1.23 -3.21
N GLU A 190 22.53 1.84 -2.93
CA GLU A 190 22.77 3.27 -3.09
C GLU A 190 21.69 4.16 -2.45
N ASN A 191 21.34 3.85 -1.20
CA ASN A 191 20.29 4.55 -0.43
C ASN A 191 18.90 4.51 -1.10
N ARG A 192 18.61 3.43 -1.81
CA ARG A 192 17.30 3.20 -2.42
C ARG A 192 16.72 1.85 -2.00
N HIS A 193 15.47 1.87 -1.60
CA HIS A 193 14.64 0.68 -1.50
C HIS A 193 14.10 0.34 -2.89
N ILE A 194 14.28 -0.88 -3.35
CA ILE A 194 13.87 -1.34 -4.67
C ILE A 194 12.98 -2.56 -4.48
N PHE A 195 11.75 -2.47 -4.98
CA PHE A 195 10.78 -3.56 -5.03
C PHE A 195 10.56 -3.96 -6.48
N THR A 196 10.77 -5.22 -6.80
CA THR A 196 10.65 -5.73 -8.17
C THR A 196 9.64 -6.86 -8.22
N ILE A 197 8.57 -6.68 -9.00
CA ILE A 197 7.64 -7.75 -9.35
C ILE A 197 8.08 -8.33 -10.69
N SER A 198 8.16 -9.65 -10.77
CA SER A 198 8.51 -10.39 -11.99
C SER A 198 7.54 -11.54 -12.23
N LYS A 199 7.35 -11.89 -13.51
CA LYS A 199 6.65 -13.12 -13.90
C LYS A 199 7.53 -14.31 -13.50
N GLN A 200 6.92 -15.30 -12.86
CA GLN A 200 7.59 -16.59 -12.68
C GLN A 200 7.59 -17.31 -14.03
N ASN A 201 8.76 -17.68 -14.50
CA ASN A 201 8.85 -18.55 -15.67
C ASN A 201 8.18 -19.88 -15.31
N SER A 202 7.16 -20.29 -16.09
CA SER A 202 6.66 -21.64 -16.02
C SER A 202 7.80 -22.57 -16.44
N GLU A 203 8.33 -23.36 -15.50
CA GLU A 203 9.20 -24.49 -15.83
C GLU A 203 8.43 -25.57 -16.60
#